data_00d0f205d6332a7fa51e05c9b8f96163
#
_entry.id   00d0f205d6332a7fa51e05c9b8f96163
#
_cell.length_a   1.000
_cell.length_b   1.000
_cell.length_c   1.000
_cell.angle_alpha   90.00
_cell.angle_beta   90.00
_cell.angle_gamma   90.00
#
_symmetry.space_group_name_H-M   'P 1'
#
loop_
_entity.id
_entity.type
_entity.pdbx_description
1 polymer ?
#
loop_
_entity_poly.entity_id
_entity_poly.type
_entity_poly.pdbx_seq_one_letter_code
_entity_poly.pdbx_strand_id
1 'polypeptide(L)'
;MDIIIIGAGASGIVTAINAKNENNRVILLEKNDRIGKKLLATGNGRCNYTNMNLSEKNYSSPDFVKKTLEDFSNEDLINYFRILGLESTLDGNRVYPISLKANSVLNILIYWLDKKGIEVKTKSQVKEIKKTKKGYEVITNEETLRADVVVAAFGGKAMPASGSDGVSFEILKKMGIRVTNIKPALTQLKLDSKYLKHLSGTKVIGRARLLRDEKVIDEREGEILFTNYGISGPPILDMSVNTKEGDTIEVPLINNLKKDSIDMVYNRYYMFPDFSLEEFLMGLVDKKFIHYIVDSLDMDKNTAMNMISMGDFEKIIGLLLKSRFKVTGNTGFKNAQVTRGGVSLDEVSPENYEAKKYKNLYIIGEALDIDGDCGGYNLHFAFGCGYRLGKILREKIYKSNLQ
;
A
#
# COMPACT_ATOMS: atom_id res chain seq x y z
N MET A 1 34.93 5.23 -2.32
CA MET A 1 34.08 4.03 -2.46
C MET A 1 32.94 4.35 -3.40
N ASP A 2 32.71 3.46 -4.37
CA ASP A 2 31.63 3.62 -5.37
C ASP A 2 30.39 2.83 -4.94
N ILE A 3 29.28 3.54 -4.76
CA ILE A 3 27.99 2.98 -4.36
C ILE A 3 27.01 3.11 -5.52
N ILE A 4 26.48 2.00 -6.00
CA ILE A 4 25.40 1.99 -6.99
C ILE A 4 24.11 1.58 -6.33
N ILE A 5 23.08 2.42 -6.47
CA ILE A 5 21.72 2.18 -5.96
C ILE A 5 20.81 1.96 -7.16
N ILE A 6 20.12 0.81 -7.19
CA ILE A 6 19.25 0.40 -8.31
C ILE A 6 17.80 0.66 -7.93
N GLY A 7 17.18 1.64 -8.57
CA GLY A 7 15.81 2.08 -8.33
C GLY A 7 15.72 3.40 -7.57
N ALA A 8 15.24 4.43 -8.25
CA ALA A 8 15.02 5.76 -7.70
C ALA A 8 13.57 5.93 -7.18
N GLY A 9 13.13 4.99 -6.34
CA GLY A 9 11.93 5.05 -5.53
C GLY A 9 12.21 5.61 -4.13
N ALA A 10 11.23 5.49 -3.22
CA ALA A 10 11.31 6.00 -1.84
C ALA A 10 12.58 5.54 -1.11
N SER A 11 12.84 4.22 -1.07
CA SER A 11 14.00 3.66 -0.37
C SER A 11 15.33 4.03 -1.02
N GLY A 12 15.43 3.97 -2.34
CA GLY A 12 16.67 4.26 -3.06
C GLY A 12 17.09 5.72 -2.96
N ILE A 13 16.16 6.66 -3.10
CA ILE A 13 16.45 8.10 -2.97
C ILE A 13 16.95 8.44 -1.57
N VAL A 14 16.24 7.95 -0.53
CA VAL A 14 16.63 8.23 0.86
C VAL A 14 17.96 7.56 1.22
N THR A 15 18.23 6.36 0.68
CA THR A 15 19.57 5.74 0.81
C THR A 15 20.66 6.63 0.20
N ALA A 16 20.43 7.10 -1.02
CA ALA A 16 21.42 7.94 -1.72
C ALA A 16 21.75 9.22 -0.94
N ILE A 17 20.70 9.92 -0.47
CA ILE A 17 20.86 11.16 0.30
C ILE A 17 21.65 10.92 1.61
N ASN A 18 21.38 9.83 2.32
CA ASN A 18 21.99 9.58 3.62
C ASN A 18 23.36 8.90 3.54
N ALA A 19 23.64 8.14 2.47
CA ALA A 19 24.93 7.50 2.25
C ALA A 19 26.00 8.49 1.74
N LYS A 20 25.60 9.54 1.02
CA LYS A 20 26.54 10.48 0.39
C LYS A 20 27.36 11.28 1.41
N ASN A 21 28.69 11.23 1.24
CA ASN A 21 29.67 12.07 1.90
C ASN A 21 30.81 12.46 0.92
N GLU A 22 31.83 13.17 1.42
CA GLU A 22 32.94 13.65 0.60
C GLU A 22 33.84 12.53 0.04
N ASN A 23 33.84 11.35 0.69
CA ASN A 23 34.76 10.25 0.37
C ASN A 23 34.12 9.16 -0.50
N ASN A 24 32.93 9.39 -1.02
CA ASN A 24 32.26 8.40 -1.86
C ASN A 24 31.61 9.01 -3.10
N ARG A 25 31.45 8.17 -4.10
CA ARG A 25 30.61 8.42 -5.26
C ARG A 25 29.32 7.61 -5.11
N VAL A 26 28.18 8.26 -5.25
CA VAL A 26 26.87 7.62 -5.22
C VAL A 26 26.20 7.82 -6.58
N ILE A 27 25.84 6.70 -7.21
CA ILE A 27 25.11 6.67 -8.49
C ILE A 27 23.75 6.07 -8.23
N LEU A 28 22.67 6.77 -8.60
CA LEU A 28 21.30 6.31 -8.49
C LEU A 28 20.76 6.00 -9.88
N LEU A 29 20.48 4.70 -10.14
CA LEU A 29 19.98 4.21 -11.41
C LEU A 29 18.46 4.11 -11.41
N GLU A 30 17.82 4.63 -12.45
CA GLU A 30 16.37 4.53 -12.67
C GLU A 30 16.10 4.11 -14.13
N LYS A 31 15.27 3.08 -14.30
CA LYS A 31 14.93 2.59 -15.66
C LYS A 31 13.97 3.49 -16.42
N ASN A 32 13.14 4.26 -15.69
CA ASN A 32 12.22 5.21 -16.31
C ASN A 32 12.93 6.51 -16.73
N ASP A 33 12.20 7.34 -17.45
CA ASP A 33 12.61 8.69 -17.85
C ASP A 33 12.65 9.71 -16.69
N ARG A 34 12.02 9.39 -15.55
CA ARG A 34 11.99 10.22 -14.34
C ARG A 34 11.93 9.36 -13.08
N ILE A 35 12.48 9.88 -12.00
CA ILE A 35 12.51 9.23 -10.69
C ILE A 35 11.17 9.39 -9.94
N GLY A 36 10.93 8.55 -8.93
CA GLY A 36 9.82 8.69 -7.99
C GLY A 36 8.42 8.43 -8.57
N LYS A 37 8.26 7.81 -9.74
CA LYS A 37 6.94 7.62 -10.38
C LYS A 37 5.91 6.96 -9.45
N LYS A 38 6.30 5.90 -8.73
CA LYS A 38 5.39 5.21 -7.80
C LYS A 38 5.04 6.09 -6.60
N LEU A 39 6.00 6.86 -6.09
CA LEU A 39 5.77 7.78 -4.98
C LEU A 39 4.66 8.80 -5.29
N LEU A 40 4.62 9.32 -6.51
CA LEU A 40 3.59 10.26 -6.96
C LEU A 40 2.17 9.69 -6.95
N ALA A 41 2.02 8.37 -7.08
CA ALA A 41 0.71 7.70 -7.07
C ALA A 41 0.21 7.35 -5.67
N THR A 42 1.08 7.39 -4.65
CA THR A 42 0.74 6.97 -3.29
C THR A 42 -0.27 7.90 -2.63
N GLY A 43 -1.14 7.33 -1.76
CA GLY A 43 -2.16 8.10 -1.05
C GLY A 43 -3.10 8.89 -1.99
N ASN A 44 -3.43 8.36 -3.16
CA ASN A 44 -4.19 9.05 -4.22
C ASN A 44 -3.54 10.39 -4.65
N GLY A 45 -2.23 10.39 -4.81
CA GLY A 45 -1.45 11.57 -5.18
C GLY A 45 -1.14 12.53 -4.04
N ARG A 46 -1.50 12.18 -2.79
CA ARG A 46 -1.24 12.99 -1.59
C ARG A 46 0.02 12.56 -0.82
N CYS A 47 0.54 11.34 -1.06
CA CYS A 47 1.67 10.74 -0.36
C CYS A 47 1.43 10.60 1.15
N ASN A 48 0.61 9.63 1.55
CA ASN A 48 0.52 9.20 2.94
C ASN A 48 1.81 8.44 3.29
N TYR A 49 2.77 9.08 3.95
CA TYR A 49 4.12 8.55 4.10
C TYR A 49 4.41 7.87 5.43
N THR A 50 3.54 8.04 6.45
CA THR A 50 3.56 7.28 7.70
C THR A 50 2.21 7.33 8.40
N ASN A 51 2.13 6.70 9.58
CA ASN A 51 0.95 6.62 10.42
C ASN A 51 1.33 6.85 11.89
N MET A 52 0.48 7.56 12.63
CA MET A 52 0.71 7.79 14.07
C MET A 52 0.55 6.50 14.90
N ASN A 53 -0.21 5.52 14.40
CA ASN A 53 -0.38 4.20 15.01
C ASN A 53 0.63 3.17 14.43
N LEU A 54 1.87 3.61 14.15
CA LEU A 54 2.90 2.73 13.60
C LEU A 54 3.28 1.63 14.61
N SER A 55 3.20 0.38 14.17
CA SER A 55 3.61 -0.80 14.94
C SER A 55 4.09 -1.89 14.01
N GLU A 56 4.97 -2.76 14.48
CA GLU A 56 5.40 -3.96 13.76
C GLU A 56 4.25 -4.90 13.40
N LYS A 57 3.15 -4.87 14.16
CA LYS A 57 1.93 -5.67 13.92
C LYS A 57 1.20 -5.31 12.63
N ASN A 58 1.49 -4.14 12.09
CA ASN A 58 0.93 -3.69 10.80
C ASN A 58 1.63 -4.32 9.58
N TYR A 59 2.60 -5.21 9.78
CA TYR A 59 3.39 -5.81 8.71
C TYR A 59 3.29 -7.33 8.68
N SER A 60 3.47 -7.93 7.51
CA SER A 60 3.47 -9.38 7.33
C SER A 60 4.61 -10.10 8.04
N SER A 61 5.69 -9.38 8.37
CA SER A 61 6.90 -9.92 9.03
C SER A 61 7.33 -9.02 10.20
N PRO A 62 6.59 -9.04 11.33
CA PRO A 62 6.82 -8.15 12.47
C PRO A 62 8.25 -8.16 13.00
N ASP A 63 8.84 -9.35 13.17
CA ASP A 63 10.18 -9.50 13.75
C ASP A 63 11.26 -8.85 12.88
N PHE A 64 11.13 -8.94 11.55
CA PHE A 64 12.11 -8.34 10.64
C PHE A 64 12.01 -6.81 10.61
N VAL A 65 10.79 -6.26 10.62
CA VAL A 65 10.59 -4.81 10.57
C VAL A 65 10.89 -4.11 11.87
N LYS A 66 10.78 -4.81 13.00
CA LYS A 66 10.94 -4.29 14.36
C LYS A 66 12.17 -3.39 14.49
N LYS A 67 13.34 -3.90 14.08
CA LYS A 67 14.60 -3.15 14.15
C LYS A 67 14.58 -1.87 13.30
N THR A 68 13.91 -1.91 12.15
CA THR A 68 13.77 -0.71 11.31
C THR A 68 12.92 0.35 12.00
N LEU A 69 11.82 -0.06 12.67
CA LEU A 69 10.91 0.86 13.35
C LEU A 69 11.51 1.42 14.66
N GLU A 70 12.31 0.62 15.38
CA GLU A 70 13.06 1.06 16.56
C GLU A 70 14.12 2.11 16.22
N ASP A 71 14.84 1.92 15.10
CA ASP A 71 15.90 2.83 14.65
C ASP A 71 15.35 4.06 13.90
N PHE A 72 14.08 4.00 13.46
CA PHE A 72 13.45 5.08 12.70
C PHE A 72 11.92 5.03 12.86
N SER A 73 11.43 5.72 13.88
CA SER A 73 10.01 5.82 14.23
C SER A 73 9.23 6.73 13.28
N ASN A 74 7.90 6.80 13.46
CA ASN A 74 7.06 7.76 12.73
C ASN A 74 7.44 9.22 13.03
N GLU A 75 7.81 9.53 14.27
CA GLU A 75 8.27 10.85 14.67
C GLU A 75 9.63 11.19 14.04
N ASP A 76 10.54 10.21 13.97
CA ASP A 76 11.82 10.37 13.27
C ASP A 76 11.63 10.66 11.78
N LEU A 77 10.70 9.98 11.12
CA LEU A 77 10.40 10.24 9.70
C LEU A 77 9.78 11.61 9.49
N ILE A 78 8.86 12.03 10.35
CA ILE A 78 8.28 13.39 10.30
C ILE A 78 9.38 14.44 10.50
N ASN A 79 10.23 14.25 11.51
CA ASN A 79 11.35 15.14 11.79
C ASN A 79 12.40 15.16 10.66
N TYR A 80 12.69 13.98 10.08
CA TYR A 80 13.58 13.88 8.92
C TYR A 80 13.07 14.73 7.75
N PHE A 81 11.79 14.61 7.39
CA PHE A 81 11.22 15.44 6.33
C PHE A 81 11.19 16.92 6.69
N ARG A 82 10.94 17.28 7.95
CA ARG A 82 11.02 18.67 8.42
C ARG A 82 12.43 19.24 8.26
N ILE A 83 13.48 18.49 8.60
CA ILE A 83 14.88 18.88 8.40
C ILE A 83 15.19 19.07 6.90
N LEU A 84 14.58 18.26 6.04
CA LEU A 84 14.72 18.43 4.60
C LEU A 84 13.94 19.64 4.06
N GLY A 85 13.05 20.25 4.85
CA GLY A 85 12.23 21.41 4.47
C GLY A 85 10.80 21.06 4.06
N LEU A 86 10.26 19.91 4.50
CA LEU A 86 8.88 19.49 4.23
C LEU A 86 8.08 19.49 5.53
N GLU A 87 7.00 20.29 5.58
CA GLU A 87 6.06 20.27 6.70
C GLU A 87 4.96 19.22 6.48
N SER A 88 4.42 18.74 7.59
CA SER A 88 3.47 17.62 7.65
C SER A 88 2.11 18.04 8.18
N THR A 89 1.07 17.28 7.82
CA THR A 89 -0.28 17.39 8.39
C THR A 89 -0.89 16.01 8.63
N LEU A 90 -1.92 15.96 9.47
CA LEU A 90 -2.63 14.74 9.83
C LEU A 90 -4.03 14.71 9.19
N ASP A 91 -4.44 13.52 8.78
CA ASP A 91 -5.82 13.17 8.43
C ASP A 91 -6.14 11.86 9.18
N GLY A 92 -6.82 11.97 10.33
CA GLY A 92 -6.86 10.91 11.33
C GLY A 92 -5.45 10.58 11.82
N ASN A 93 -5.08 9.30 11.75
CA ASN A 93 -3.72 8.84 12.12
C ASN A 93 -2.74 8.85 10.93
N ARG A 94 -3.16 9.23 9.74
CA ARG A 94 -2.34 9.25 8.52
C ARG A 94 -1.58 10.57 8.41
N VAL A 95 -0.30 10.48 8.07
CA VAL A 95 0.58 11.65 7.94
C VAL A 95 0.83 11.93 6.45
N TYR A 96 0.62 13.19 6.08
CA TYR A 96 0.79 13.70 4.71
C TYR A 96 1.69 14.93 4.70
N PRO A 97 2.28 15.31 3.54
CA PRO A 97 2.82 16.66 3.39
C PRO A 97 1.69 17.67 3.55
N ILE A 98 1.96 18.82 4.18
CA ILE A 98 0.95 19.86 4.43
C ILE A 98 0.27 20.35 3.15
N SER A 99 0.96 20.27 2.02
CA SER A 99 0.41 20.60 0.69
C SER A 99 -0.62 19.59 0.17
N LEU A 100 -0.74 18.41 0.81
CA LEU A 100 -1.52 17.26 0.34
C LEU A 100 -1.16 16.83 -1.10
N LYS A 101 0.10 17.04 -1.52
CA LYS A 101 0.60 16.71 -2.85
C LYS A 101 1.88 15.86 -2.77
N ALA A 102 1.85 14.68 -3.37
CA ALA A 102 3.03 13.80 -3.47
C ALA A 102 4.22 14.47 -4.18
N ASN A 103 3.94 15.41 -5.10
CA ASN A 103 4.97 16.21 -5.75
C ASN A 103 5.84 17.00 -4.76
N SER A 104 5.28 17.49 -3.66
CA SER A 104 6.06 18.24 -2.66
C SER A 104 7.13 17.36 -2.01
N VAL A 105 6.77 16.10 -1.69
CA VAL A 105 7.72 15.12 -1.16
C VAL A 105 8.81 14.82 -2.20
N LEU A 106 8.41 14.55 -3.45
CA LEU A 106 9.39 14.22 -4.49
C LEU A 106 10.32 15.39 -4.80
N ASN A 107 9.79 16.61 -4.91
CA ASN A 107 10.57 17.81 -5.23
C ASN A 107 11.65 18.09 -4.16
N ILE A 108 11.31 17.94 -2.87
CA ILE A 108 12.31 18.13 -1.81
C ILE A 108 13.39 17.04 -1.84
N LEU A 109 13.03 15.81 -2.17
CA LEU A 109 13.98 14.72 -2.34
C LEU A 109 14.92 14.96 -3.55
N ILE A 110 14.38 15.44 -4.68
CA ILE A 110 15.17 15.81 -5.87
C ILE A 110 16.14 16.94 -5.53
N TYR A 111 15.67 17.98 -4.84
CA TYR A 111 16.52 19.09 -4.39
C TYR A 111 17.73 18.58 -3.59
N TRP A 112 17.52 17.64 -2.66
CA TRP A 112 18.61 17.10 -1.86
C TRP A 112 19.54 16.15 -2.63
N LEU A 113 19.06 15.42 -3.63
CA LEU A 113 19.92 14.66 -4.53
C LEU A 113 20.89 15.57 -5.27
N ASP A 114 20.39 16.67 -5.83
CA ASP A 114 21.17 17.68 -6.54
C ASP A 114 22.16 18.38 -5.60
N LYS A 115 21.67 18.91 -4.48
CA LYS A 115 22.48 19.61 -3.48
C LYS A 115 23.65 18.78 -2.95
N LYS A 116 23.50 17.46 -2.88
CA LYS A 116 24.56 16.53 -2.46
C LYS A 116 25.42 16.03 -3.60
N GLY A 117 25.20 16.45 -4.83
CA GLY A 117 25.95 16.03 -6.01
C GLY A 117 25.83 14.52 -6.27
N ILE A 118 24.64 13.95 -6.08
CA ILE A 118 24.38 12.53 -6.38
C ILE A 118 24.11 12.38 -7.86
N GLU A 119 24.85 11.49 -8.52
CA GLU A 119 24.68 11.20 -9.93
C GLU A 119 23.42 10.38 -10.16
N VAL A 120 22.41 10.96 -10.83
CA VAL A 120 21.14 10.27 -11.15
C VAL A 120 21.12 9.94 -12.63
N LYS A 121 21.06 8.63 -12.96
CA LYS A 121 20.96 8.12 -14.33
C LYS A 121 19.57 7.57 -14.56
N THR A 122 18.74 8.30 -15.29
CA THR A 122 17.43 7.84 -15.78
C THR A 122 17.58 7.05 -17.07
N LYS A 123 16.52 6.33 -17.50
CA LYS A 123 16.52 5.40 -18.65
C LYS A 123 17.58 4.29 -18.56
N SER A 124 18.14 4.09 -17.39
CA SER A 124 19.24 3.18 -17.07
C SER A 124 18.70 1.89 -16.47
N GLN A 125 18.24 0.98 -17.32
CA GLN A 125 17.69 -0.31 -16.87
C GLN A 125 18.82 -1.31 -16.60
N VAL A 126 18.98 -1.72 -15.34
CA VAL A 126 19.90 -2.78 -14.97
C VAL A 126 19.39 -4.11 -15.54
N LYS A 127 20.28 -4.85 -16.19
CA LYS A 127 20.06 -6.17 -16.80
C LYS A 127 20.72 -7.28 -16.02
N GLU A 128 21.86 -7.00 -15.40
CA GLU A 128 22.65 -7.99 -14.67
C GLU A 128 23.51 -7.35 -13.60
N ILE A 129 23.75 -8.08 -12.52
CA ILE A 129 24.71 -7.75 -11.47
C ILE A 129 25.69 -8.91 -11.38
N LYS A 130 26.99 -8.64 -11.59
CA LYS A 130 28.06 -9.64 -11.51
C LYS A 130 28.95 -9.35 -10.31
N LYS A 131 29.15 -10.35 -9.45
CA LYS A 131 30.19 -10.28 -8.40
C LYS A 131 31.56 -10.51 -9.04
N THR A 132 32.51 -9.63 -8.72
CA THR A 132 33.92 -9.72 -9.16
C THR A 132 34.84 -9.85 -7.95
N LYS A 133 36.14 -10.06 -8.18
CA LYS A 133 37.16 -10.08 -7.11
C LYS A 133 37.26 -8.72 -6.37
N LYS A 134 36.97 -7.61 -7.05
CA LYS A 134 37.15 -6.24 -6.52
C LYS A 134 35.83 -5.50 -6.23
N GLY A 135 34.67 -6.17 -6.21
CA GLY A 135 33.38 -5.52 -6.01
C GLY A 135 32.31 -6.09 -6.94
N TYR A 136 31.64 -5.24 -7.68
CA TYR A 136 30.54 -5.60 -8.58
C TYR A 136 30.68 -4.92 -9.94
N GLU A 137 30.16 -5.56 -10.97
CA GLU A 137 29.82 -4.96 -12.26
C GLU A 137 28.29 -4.94 -12.38
N VAL A 138 27.74 -3.74 -12.57
CA VAL A 138 26.31 -3.50 -12.81
C VAL A 138 26.15 -3.18 -14.30
N ILE A 139 25.51 -4.11 -15.02
CA ILE A 139 25.31 -4.02 -16.47
C ILE A 139 23.93 -3.43 -16.74
N THR A 140 23.89 -2.29 -17.38
CA THR A 140 22.65 -1.63 -17.82
C THR A 140 22.40 -1.86 -19.31
N ASN A 141 21.32 -1.29 -19.83
CA ASN A 141 21.05 -1.25 -21.27
C ASN A 141 22.03 -0.33 -22.05
N GLU A 142 22.80 0.52 -21.37
CA GLU A 142 23.65 1.53 -21.97
C GLU A 142 25.13 1.28 -21.71
N GLU A 143 25.49 0.89 -20.48
CA GLU A 143 26.89 0.79 -20.04
C GLU A 143 27.08 -0.29 -18.96
N THR A 144 28.34 -0.57 -18.66
CA THR A 144 28.74 -1.40 -17.50
C THR A 144 29.43 -0.49 -16.47
N LEU A 145 28.86 -0.45 -15.27
CA LEU A 145 29.38 0.34 -14.16
C LEU A 145 30.06 -0.57 -13.13
N ARG A 146 31.13 -0.10 -12.51
CA ARG A 146 31.79 -0.79 -11.39
C ARG A 146 31.36 -0.19 -10.06
N ALA A 147 31.22 -1.03 -9.04
CA ALA A 147 30.83 -0.59 -7.69
C ALA A 147 31.54 -1.44 -6.62
N ASP A 148 31.86 -0.79 -5.52
CA ASP A 148 32.24 -1.47 -4.27
C ASP A 148 31.03 -2.01 -3.53
N VAL A 149 29.91 -1.28 -3.64
CA VAL A 149 28.64 -1.55 -2.97
C VAL A 149 27.50 -1.46 -3.98
N VAL A 150 26.56 -2.41 -3.93
CA VAL A 150 25.31 -2.37 -4.70
C VAL A 150 24.13 -2.43 -3.75
N VAL A 151 23.14 -1.56 -3.98
CA VAL A 151 21.87 -1.53 -3.25
C VAL A 151 20.72 -1.81 -4.22
N ALA A 152 20.04 -2.92 -4.01
CA ALA A 152 18.82 -3.30 -4.73
C ALA A 152 17.59 -2.65 -4.07
N ALA A 153 17.16 -1.51 -4.59
CA ALA A 153 16.03 -0.70 -4.12
C ALA A 153 14.94 -0.55 -5.20
N PHE A 154 14.81 -1.54 -6.08
CA PHE A 154 13.99 -1.47 -7.31
C PHE A 154 12.49 -1.70 -7.06
N GLY A 155 12.05 -1.92 -5.82
CA GLY A 155 10.65 -2.15 -5.46
C GLY A 155 10.14 -3.54 -5.83
N GLY A 156 8.82 -3.69 -5.90
CA GLY A 156 8.13 -4.95 -6.19
C GLY A 156 7.58 -5.05 -7.61
N LYS A 157 6.33 -5.55 -7.73
CA LYS A 157 5.60 -5.70 -9.00
C LYS A 157 4.31 -4.88 -9.07
N ALA A 158 3.89 -4.27 -7.96
CA ALA A 158 2.67 -3.46 -7.92
C ALA A 158 2.82 -2.16 -8.71
N MET A 159 1.78 -1.77 -9.45
CA MET A 159 1.76 -0.62 -10.37
C MET A 159 2.85 -0.69 -11.46
N PRO A 160 2.84 -1.69 -12.37
CA PRO A 160 3.90 -1.89 -13.37
C PRO A 160 4.18 -0.66 -14.24
N ALA A 161 3.16 0.17 -14.51
CA ALA A 161 3.31 1.41 -15.26
C ALA A 161 4.21 2.45 -14.57
N SER A 162 4.45 2.31 -13.25
CA SER A 162 5.38 3.14 -12.50
C SER A 162 6.83 2.67 -12.59
N GLY A 163 7.08 1.54 -13.26
CA GLY A 163 8.39 0.89 -13.30
C GLY A 163 8.57 -0.27 -12.33
N SER A 164 7.63 -0.48 -11.41
CA SER A 164 7.61 -1.61 -10.47
C SER A 164 6.95 -2.81 -11.16
N ASP A 165 7.66 -3.46 -12.09
CA ASP A 165 7.13 -4.54 -12.94
C ASP A 165 7.61 -5.95 -12.53
N GLY A 166 8.47 -6.04 -11.52
CA GLY A 166 9.01 -7.29 -11.00
C GLY A 166 10.15 -7.90 -11.82
N VAL A 167 10.52 -7.31 -12.95
CA VAL A 167 11.61 -7.85 -13.81
C VAL A 167 12.94 -7.92 -13.05
N SER A 168 13.19 -6.97 -12.15
CA SER A 168 14.45 -6.93 -11.39
C SER A 168 14.61 -8.11 -10.42
N PHE A 169 13.55 -8.81 -10.04
CA PHE A 169 13.67 -10.04 -9.25
C PHE A 169 14.41 -11.15 -10.00
N GLU A 170 14.30 -11.20 -11.34
CA GLU A 170 15.01 -12.20 -12.16
C GLU A 170 16.52 -12.01 -12.09
N ILE A 171 17.00 -10.78 -11.88
CA ILE A 171 18.43 -10.49 -11.67
C ILE A 171 18.93 -11.18 -10.40
N LEU A 172 18.18 -11.04 -9.30
CA LEU A 172 18.53 -11.64 -8.02
C LEU A 172 18.38 -13.17 -8.04
N LYS A 173 17.36 -13.69 -8.72
CA LYS A 173 17.22 -15.15 -8.93
C LYS A 173 18.41 -15.75 -9.68
N LYS A 174 18.91 -15.09 -10.73
CA LYS A 174 20.13 -15.51 -11.46
C LYS A 174 21.37 -15.53 -10.57
N MET A 175 21.41 -14.67 -9.55
CA MET A 175 22.45 -14.71 -8.52
C MET A 175 22.22 -15.79 -7.45
N GLY A 176 21.17 -16.62 -7.55
CA GLY A 176 20.85 -17.65 -6.57
C GLY A 176 20.24 -17.12 -5.27
N ILE A 177 19.70 -15.90 -5.29
CA ILE A 177 18.92 -15.32 -4.18
C ILE A 177 17.47 -15.75 -4.33
N ARG A 178 16.91 -16.34 -3.27
CA ARG A 178 15.54 -16.84 -3.26
C ARG A 178 14.53 -15.70 -3.25
N VAL A 179 13.56 -15.76 -4.17
CA VAL A 179 12.40 -14.88 -4.24
C VAL A 179 11.16 -15.71 -4.01
N THR A 180 10.30 -15.30 -3.09
CA THR A 180 9.05 -15.98 -2.74
C THR A 180 7.97 -15.75 -3.82
N ASN A 181 6.81 -16.37 -3.66
CA ASN A 181 5.72 -16.22 -4.61
C ASN A 181 5.13 -14.81 -4.54
N ILE A 182 5.18 -14.09 -5.64
CA ILE A 182 4.76 -12.69 -5.75
C ILE A 182 3.27 -12.61 -6.07
N LYS A 183 2.52 -11.89 -5.22
CA LYS A 183 1.07 -11.66 -5.36
C LYS A 183 0.75 -10.17 -5.25
N PRO A 184 -0.35 -9.70 -5.89
CA PRO A 184 -0.85 -8.35 -5.64
C PRO A 184 -1.44 -8.26 -4.23
N ALA A 185 -1.15 -7.18 -3.51
CA ALA A 185 -1.72 -6.86 -2.22
C ALA A 185 -2.22 -5.42 -2.18
N LEU A 186 -3.11 -5.12 -1.23
CA LEU A 186 -3.81 -3.84 -1.15
C LEU A 186 -4.47 -3.49 -2.50
N THR A 187 -5.30 -4.40 -2.99
CA THR A 187 -5.97 -4.29 -4.28
C THR A 187 -7.49 -4.33 -4.13
N GLN A 188 -8.18 -3.77 -5.08
CA GLN A 188 -9.64 -3.76 -5.12
C GLN A 188 -10.18 -5.16 -5.43
N LEU A 189 -11.35 -5.50 -4.87
CA LEU A 189 -12.02 -6.76 -5.11
C LEU A 189 -13.06 -6.63 -6.22
N LYS A 190 -13.12 -7.63 -7.10
CA LYS A 190 -14.17 -7.79 -8.10
C LYS A 190 -15.31 -8.61 -7.49
N LEU A 191 -16.53 -8.21 -7.76
CA LEU A 191 -17.72 -8.86 -7.23
C LEU A 191 -18.64 -9.35 -8.33
N ASP A 192 -19.43 -10.37 -8.03
CA ASP A 192 -20.53 -10.84 -8.88
C ASP A 192 -21.83 -10.17 -8.45
N SER A 193 -22.23 -9.12 -9.19
CA SER A 193 -23.52 -8.47 -8.99
C SER A 193 -23.91 -7.62 -10.20
N LYS A 194 -25.15 -7.79 -10.66
CA LYS A 194 -25.74 -6.95 -11.74
C LYS A 194 -25.88 -5.48 -11.37
N TYR A 195 -25.83 -5.16 -10.08
CA TYR A 195 -26.06 -3.80 -9.56
C TYR A 195 -24.79 -2.91 -9.51
N LEU A 196 -23.60 -3.46 -9.74
CA LEU A 196 -22.34 -2.72 -9.53
C LEU A 196 -22.23 -1.41 -10.32
N LYS A 197 -22.70 -1.40 -11.58
CA LYS A 197 -22.70 -0.16 -12.38
C LYS A 197 -23.57 0.92 -11.72
N HIS A 198 -24.70 0.53 -11.17
CA HIS A 198 -25.62 1.43 -10.49
C HIS A 198 -25.07 1.91 -9.15
N LEU A 199 -24.47 1.02 -8.36
CA LEU A 199 -23.87 1.33 -7.07
C LEU A 199 -22.54 2.12 -7.17
N SER A 200 -21.95 2.17 -8.36
CA SER A 200 -20.64 2.79 -8.56
C SER A 200 -20.59 4.25 -8.07
N GLY A 201 -19.57 4.56 -7.29
CA GLY A 201 -19.33 5.87 -6.68
C GLY A 201 -19.99 6.07 -5.32
N THR A 202 -20.85 5.14 -4.86
CA THR A 202 -21.39 5.23 -3.50
C THR A 202 -20.36 4.83 -2.46
N LYS A 203 -20.44 5.44 -1.30
CA LYS A 203 -19.58 5.18 -0.15
C LYS A 203 -20.40 4.85 1.07
N VAL A 204 -19.87 3.98 1.91
CA VAL A 204 -20.40 3.71 3.25
C VAL A 204 -19.24 3.59 4.23
N ILE A 205 -19.43 4.10 5.43
CA ILE A 205 -18.47 3.95 6.53
C ILE A 205 -19.03 2.89 7.46
N GLY A 206 -18.32 1.79 7.61
CA GLY A 206 -18.79 0.69 8.43
C GLY A 206 -17.83 -0.48 8.45
N ARG A 207 -18.34 -1.58 8.97
CA ARG A 207 -17.58 -2.82 9.16
C ARG A 207 -17.80 -3.78 8.01
N ALA A 208 -16.74 -4.06 7.25
CA ALA A 208 -16.73 -5.12 6.25
C ALA A 208 -16.27 -6.44 6.88
N ARG A 209 -16.82 -7.55 6.43
CA ARG A 209 -16.44 -8.92 6.80
C ARG A 209 -16.13 -9.74 5.57
N LEU A 210 -15.03 -10.47 5.63
CA LEU A 210 -14.68 -11.50 4.64
C LEU A 210 -15.13 -12.86 5.18
N LEU A 211 -15.99 -13.53 4.44
CA LEU A 211 -16.49 -14.84 4.82
C LEU A 211 -16.00 -15.91 3.84
N ARG A 212 -15.62 -17.06 4.36
CA ARG A 212 -15.32 -18.29 3.61
C ARG A 212 -16.05 -19.42 4.27
N ASP A 213 -16.90 -20.14 3.50
CA ASP A 213 -17.76 -21.21 4.01
C ASP A 213 -18.55 -20.73 5.26
N GLU A 214 -19.18 -19.55 5.15
CA GLU A 214 -19.96 -18.85 6.20
C GLU A 214 -19.15 -18.47 7.47
N LYS A 215 -17.84 -18.71 7.52
CA LYS A 215 -16.98 -18.32 8.64
C LYS A 215 -16.29 -16.99 8.36
N VAL A 216 -16.29 -16.11 9.35
CA VAL A 216 -15.56 -14.83 9.27
C VAL A 216 -14.06 -15.12 9.28
N ILE A 217 -13.38 -14.74 8.18
CA ILE A 217 -11.93 -14.89 8.00
C ILE A 217 -11.19 -13.61 8.39
N ASP A 218 -11.78 -12.45 8.08
CA ASP A 218 -11.22 -11.13 8.40
C ASP A 218 -12.36 -10.13 8.61
N GLU A 219 -12.12 -9.15 9.45
CA GLU A 219 -13.09 -8.08 9.76
C GLU A 219 -12.33 -6.76 9.89
N ARG A 220 -12.77 -5.74 9.15
CA ARG A 220 -12.14 -4.41 9.11
C ARG A 220 -13.20 -3.32 9.09
N GLU A 221 -12.89 -2.16 9.67
CA GLU A 221 -13.78 -1.01 9.73
C GLU A 221 -13.17 0.19 8.99
N GLY A 222 -14.01 0.95 8.27
CA GLY A 222 -13.59 2.15 7.55
C GLY A 222 -14.49 2.49 6.38
N GLU A 223 -14.01 3.38 5.51
CA GLU A 223 -14.70 3.78 4.29
C GLU A 223 -14.64 2.69 3.23
N ILE A 224 -15.79 2.22 2.78
CA ILE A 224 -15.98 1.25 1.70
C ILE A 224 -16.53 1.99 0.49
N LEU A 225 -15.90 1.82 -0.67
CA LEU A 225 -16.28 2.45 -1.93
C LEU A 225 -16.75 1.39 -2.92
N PHE A 226 -17.99 1.51 -3.41
CA PHE A 226 -18.48 0.72 -4.53
C PHE A 226 -17.96 1.25 -5.87
N THR A 227 -17.55 0.34 -6.74
CA THR A 227 -17.07 0.62 -8.10
C THR A 227 -17.91 -0.14 -9.11
N ASN A 228 -17.76 0.15 -10.40
CA ASN A 228 -18.50 -0.53 -11.47
C ASN A 228 -18.10 -2.00 -11.68
N TYR A 229 -17.10 -2.50 -10.97
CA TYR A 229 -16.61 -3.89 -11.03
C TYR A 229 -16.56 -4.58 -9.66
N GLY A 230 -16.83 -3.87 -8.57
CA GLY A 230 -16.72 -4.42 -7.22
C GLY A 230 -16.61 -3.36 -6.14
N ILE A 231 -15.68 -3.56 -5.19
CA ILE A 231 -15.49 -2.67 -4.05
C ILE A 231 -14.02 -2.36 -3.79
N SER A 232 -13.80 -1.23 -3.11
CA SER A 232 -12.52 -0.67 -2.72
C SER A 232 -12.64 0.03 -1.35
N GLY A 233 -11.63 0.73 -0.95
CA GLY A 233 -11.53 1.43 0.34
C GLY A 233 -10.56 0.72 1.27
N PRO A 234 -10.01 1.42 2.27
CA PRO A 234 -8.97 0.87 3.14
C PRO A 234 -9.28 -0.51 3.71
N PRO A 235 -10.47 -0.78 4.32
CA PRO A 235 -10.78 -2.11 4.85
C PRO A 235 -10.76 -3.20 3.79
N ILE A 236 -11.22 -2.90 2.57
CA ILE A 236 -11.26 -3.85 1.46
C ILE A 236 -9.85 -4.12 0.92
N LEU A 237 -9.01 -3.08 0.84
CA LEU A 237 -7.62 -3.22 0.42
C LEU A 237 -6.85 -4.13 1.38
N ASP A 238 -7.00 -3.94 2.69
CA ASP A 238 -6.36 -4.77 3.70
C ASP A 238 -6.84 -6.23 3.63
N MET A 239 -8.16 -6.45 3.51
CA MET A 239 -8.75 -7.79 3.37
C MET A 239 -8.33 -8.51 2.09
N SER A 240 -8.00 -7.76 1.01
CA SER A 240 -7.65 -8.34 -0.30
C SER A 240 -6.52 -9.34 -0.24
N VAL A 241 -5.67 -9.21 0.77
CA VAL A 241 -4.52 -10.08 1.03
C VAL A 241 -4.94 -11.52 1.38
N ASN A 242 -6.03 -11.66 2.14
CA ASN A 242 -6.57 -12.94 2.61
C ASN A 242 -7.69 -13.48 1.72
N THR A 243 -8.17 -12.67 0.76
CA THR A 243 -9.32 -12.98 -0.09
C THR A 243 -8.96 -13.98 -1.19
N LYS A 244 -9.88 -14.93 -1.42
CA LYS A 244 -9.84 -15.88 -2.54
C LYS A 244 -11.09 -15.71 -3.41
N GLU A 245 -11.00 -16.14 -4.66
CA GLU A 245 -12.18 -16.27 -5.51
C GLU A 245 -13.16 -17.26 -4.90
N GLY A 246 -14.45 -16.91 -4.89
CA GLY A 246 -15.51 -17.66 -4.25
C GLY A 246 -15.83 -17.26 -2.80
N ASP A 247 -14.96 -16.47 -2.13
CA ASP A 247 -15.28 -15.87 -0.83
C ASP A 247 -16.48 -14.91 -0.95
N THR A 248 -17.09 -14.60 0.16
CA THR A 248 -18.18 -13.60 0.25
C THR A 248 -17.69 -12.39 1.04
N ILE A 249 -17.95 -11.19 0.52
CA ILE A 249 -17.78 -9.96 1.29
C ILE A 249 -19.13 -9.48 1.80
N GLU A 250 -19.24 -9.24 3.09
CA GLU A 250 -20.41 -8.71 3.76
C GLU A 250 -20.12 -7.26 4.17
N VAL A 251 -21.01 -6.34 3.77
CA VAL A 251 -20.87 -4.91 4.04
C VAL A 251 -22.23 -4.30 4.44
N PRO A 252 -22.26 -3.30 5.35
CA PRO A 252 -23.47 -2.54 5.60
C PRO A 252 -23.73 -1.55 4.46
N LEU A 253 -24.97 -1.16 4.28
CA LEU A 253 -25.37 -0.07 3.36
C LEU A 253 -25.72 1.21 4.11
N ILE A 254 -25.78 1.15 5.43
CA ILE A 254 -26.02 2.27 6.34
C ILE A 254 -24.72 2.67 7.04
N ASN A 255 -24.48 3.96 7.19
CA ASN A 255 -23.24 4.46 7.80
C ASN A 255 -23.19 4.24 9.32
N ASN A 256 -21.98 4.00 9.84
CA ASN A 256 -21.65 4.04 11.28
C ASN A 256 -22.61 3.28 12.18
N LEU A 257 -22.88 2.01 11.86
CA LEU A 257 -23.72 1.13 12.65
C LEU A 257 -23.16 0.99 14.08
N LYS A 258 -23.74 1.77 15.00
CA LYS A 258 -23.61 1.56 16.45
C LYS A 258 -24.64 0.52 16.89
N LYS A 259 -24.49 -0.01 18.12
CA LYS A 259 -25.40 -1.01 18.68
C LYS A 259 -26.88 -0.58 18.63
N ASP A 260 -27.12 0.72 18.76
CA ASP A 260 -28.45 1.33 18.77
C ASP A 260 -29.02 1.63 17.36
N SER A 261 -28.27 1.36 16.28
CA SER A 261 -28.71 1.66 14.90
C SER A 261 -29.86 0.74 14.44
N ILE A 262 -29.92 -0.46 14.98
CA ILE A 262 -31.03 -1.41 14.72
C ILE A 262 -32.30 -0.86 15.34
N ASP A 263 -32.26 -0.45 16.60
CA ASP A 263 -33.40 0.13 17.31
C ASP A 263 -33.90 1.39 16.63
N MET A 264 -33.00 2.21 16.08
CA MET A 264 -33.35 3.38 15.29
C MET A 264 -34.16 3.00 14.05
N VAL A 265 -33.80 1.93 13.34
CA VAL A 265 -34.52 1.47 12.15
C VAL A 265 -35.91 0.94 12.50
N TYR A 266 -36.04 0.17 13.60
CA TYR A 266 -37.33 -0.29 14.10
C TYR A 266 -38.22 0.86 14.59
N ASN A 267 -37.67 1.81 15.38
CA ASN A 267 -38.40 2.98 15.82
C ASN A 267 -38.92 3.81 14.66
N ARG A 268 -38.12 3.96 13.58
CA ARG A 268 -38.51 4.63 12.37
C ARG A 268 -39.69 3.91 11.67
N TYR A 269 -39.70 2.57 11.63
CA TYR A 269 -40.79 1.78 11.07
C TYR A 269 -42.11 2.06 11.78
N TYR A 270 -42.14 2.11 13.11
CA TYR A 270 -43.34 2.42 13.90
C TYR A 270 -43.74 3.91 13.84
N MET A 271 -42.78 4.80 13.65
CA MET A 271 -43.02 6.23 13.64
C MET A 271 -43.61 6.73 12.31
N PHE A 272 -43.33 6.05 11.22
CA PHE A 272 -43.74 6.46 9.86
C PHE A 272 -44.46 5.33 9.10
N PRO A 273 -45.63 4.84 9.61
CA PRO A 273 -46.33 3.69 9.03
C PRO A 273 -46.86 3.98 7.63
N ASP A 274 -47.15 5.23 7.31
CA ASP A 274 -47.72 5.64 6.01
C ASP A 274 -46.65 6.02 4.96
N PHE A 275 -45.39 6.05 5.32
CA PHE A 275 -44.31 6.24 4.35
C PHE A 275 -44.29 5.08 3.36
N SER A 276 -44.06 5.39 2.09
CA SER A 276 -43.68 4.37 1.11
C SER A 276 -42.30 3.78 1.47
N LEU A 277 -41.98 2.60 0.97
CA LEU A 277 -40.68 1.99 1.16
C LEU A 277 -39.54 2.90 0.66
N GLU A 278 -39.76 3.63 -0.47
CA GLU A 278 -38.78 4.61 -0.97
C GLU A 278 -38.55 5.74 0.02
N GLU A 279 -39.62 6.34 0.57
CA GLU A 279 -39.54 7.43 1.57
C GLU A 279 -38.91 6.96 2.88
N PHE A 280 -39.24 5.74 3.30
CA PHE A 280 -38.63 5.12 4.48
C PHE A 280 -37.12 4.99 4.32
N LEU A 281 -36.66 4.45 3.17
CA LEU A 281 -35.24 4.22 2.91
C LEU A 281 -34.47 5.52 2.60
N MET A 282 -35.14 6.53 2.01
CA MET A 282 -34.53 7.83 1.65
C MET A 282 -33.86 8.55 2.85
N GLY A 283 -34.40 8.36 4.05
CA GLY A 283 -33.84 8.93 5.26
C GLY A 283 -32.69 8.12 5.89
N LEU A 284 -32.34 6.94 5.31
CA LEU A 284 -31.35 6.02 5.89
C LEU A 284 -30.14 5.81 4.99
N VAL A 285 -30.32 5.79 3.67
CA VAL A 285 -29.28 5.37 2.71
C VAL A 285 -29.25 6.25 1.46
N ASP A 286 -28.13 6.15 0.70
CA ASP A 286 -28.04 6.78 -0.62
C ASP A 286 -29.10 6.20 -1.58
N LYS A 287 -29.63 7.05 -2.48
CA LYS A 287 -30.67 6.66 -3.45
C LYS A 287 -30.31 5.41 -4.25
N LYS A 288 -29.07 5.18 -4.58
CA LYS A 288 -28.62 4.01 -5.32
C LYS A 288 -28.78 2.72 -4.52
N PHE A 289 -28.64 2.78 -3.20
CA PHE A 289 -28.91 1.63 -2.33
C PHE A 289 -30.41 1.33 -2.21
N ILE A 290 -31.28 2.35 -2.32
CA ILE A 290 -32.73 2.15 -2.34
C ILE A 290 -33.10 1.25 -3.52
N HIS A 291 -32.65 1.56 -4.72
CA HIS A 291 -32.88 0.72 -5.90
C HIS A 291 -32.35 -0.70 -5.73
N TYR A 292 -31.16 -0.84 -5.17
CA TYR A 292 -30.58 -2.14 -4.90
C TYR A 292 -31.45 -2.98 -3.95
N ILE A 293 -31.95 -2.39 -2.86
CA ILE A 293 -32.77 -3.07 -1.86
C ILE A 293 -34.11 -3.48 -2.46
N VAL A 294 -34.81 -2.54 -3.09
CA VAL A 294 -36.12 -2.74 -3.72
C VAL A 294 -36.07 -3.85 -4.77
N ASP A 295 -35.11 -3.77 -5.68
CA ASP A 295 -34.93 -4.73 -6.78
C ASP A 295 -34.47 -6.11 -6.27
N SER A 296 -33.65 -6.16 -5.22
CA SER A 296 -33.18 -7.43 -4.64
C SER A 296 -34.24 -8.19 -3.89
N LEU A 297 -35.26 -7.50 -3.38
CA LEU A 297 -36.38 -8.10 -2.67
C LEU A 297 -37.63 -8.25 -3.54
N ASP A 298 -37.60 -7.81 -4.80
CA ASP A 298 -38.74 -7.79 -5.72
C ASP A 298 -39.96 -7.08 -5.10
N MET A 299 -39.73 -5.92 -4.48
CA MET A 299 -40.76 -5.13 -3.79
C MET A 299 -41.15 -3.90 -4.60
N ASP A 300 -42.41 -3.46 -4.48
CA ASP A 300 -42.82 -2.16 -4.99
C ASP A 300 -42.39 -1.07 -4.02
N LYS A 301 -41.55 -0.14 -4.52
CA LYS A 301 -41.03 0.99 -3.76
C LYS A 301 -42.12 1.94 -3.20
N ASN A 302 -43.31 1.94 -3.79
CA ASN A 302 -44.45 2.75 -3.39
C ASN A 302 -45.34 2.07 -2.31
N THR A 303 -45.03 0.82 -1.92
CA THR A 303 -45.75 0.12 -0.85
C THR A 303 -45.58 0.83 0.47
N ALA A 304 -46.68 1.16 1.14
CA ALA A 304 -46.64 1.79 2.46
C ALA A 304 -46.05 0.83 3.53
N MET A 305 -45.29 1.37 4.48
CA MET A 305 -44.61 0.58 5.50
C MET A 305 -45.57 -0.28 6.34
N ASN A 306 -46.77 0.22 6.64
CA ASN A 306 -47.82 -0.55 7.35
C ASN A 306 -48.39 -1.76 6.54
N MET A 307 -48.15 -1.80 5.23
CA MET A 307 -48.54 -2.90 4.36
C MET A 307 -47.37 -3.93 4.18
N ILE A 308 -46.17 -3.62 4.62
CA ILE A 308 -45.02 -4.51 4.56
C ILE A 308 -45.04 -5.45 5.78
N SER A 309 -45.02 -6.76 5.52
CA SER A 309 -44.99 -7.77 6.59
C SER A 309 -43.71 -7.60 7.43
N MET A 310 -43.79 -7.98 8.73
CA MET A 310 -42.61 -7.96 9.59
C MET A 310 -41.46 -8.84 9.03
N GLY A 311 -41.78 -9.97 8.39
CA GLY A 311 -40.80 -10.85 7.79
C GLY A 311 -40.09 -10.19 6.57
N ASP A 312 -40.78 -9.37 5.78
CA ASP A 312 -40.20 -8.64 4.68
C ASP A 312 -39.39 -7.42 5.20
N PHE A 313 -39.89 -6.79 6.26
CA PHE A 313 -39.14 -5.75 6.94
C PHE A 313 -37.79 -6.25 7.52
N GLU A 314 -37.74 -7.44 8.09
CA GLU A 314 -36.51 -8.09 8.54
C GLU A 314 -35.55 -8.38 7.39
N LYS A 315 -36.04 -8.71 6.19
CA LYS A 315 -35.20 -8.85 4.98
C LYS A 315 -34.59 -7.52 4.57
N ILE A 316 -35.37 -6.43 4.63
CA ILE A 316 -34.87 -5.07 4.38
C ILE A 316 -33.74 -4.72 5.36
N ILE A 317 -33.97 -4.96 6.67
CA ILE A 317 -32.93 -4.77 7.69
C ILE A 317 -31.70 -5.63 7.39
N GLY A 318 -31.91 -6.89 7.00
CA GLY A 318 -30.82 -7.79 6.62
C GLY A 318 -29.93 -7.21 5.54
N LEU A 319 -30.51 -6.63 4.46
CA LEU A 319 -29.73 -5.97 3.40
C LEU A 319 -29.08 -4.68 3.88
N LEU A 320 -29.77 -3.87 4.68
CA LEU A 320 -29.19 -2.63 5.23
C LEU A 320 -27.94 -2.90 6.07
N LEU A 321 -27.92 -3.99 6.82
CA LEU A 321 -26.86 -4.28 7.79
C LEU A 321 -25.79 -5.23 7.27
N LYS A 322 -26.16 -6.16 6.36
CA LYS A 322 -25.32 -7.31 5.98
C LYS A 322 -25.52 -7.68 4.51
N SER A 323 -25.40 -6.71 3.62
CA SER A 323 -25.40 -7.00 2.18
C SER A 323 -24.19 -7.84 1.80
N ARG A 324 -24.45 -8.97 1.10
CA ARG A 324 -23.44 -9.97 0.75
C ARG A 324 -23.19 -10.00 -0.74
N PHE A 325 -21.92 -10.03 -1.11
CA PHE A 325 -21.47 -10.06 -2.49
C PHE A 325 -20.39 -11.14 -2.66
N LYS A 326 -20.53 -11.97 -3.68
CA LYS A 326 -19.55 -13.00 -3.99
C LYS A 326 -18.33 -12.39 -4.67
N VAL A 327 -17.15 -12.76 -4.22
CA VAL A 327 -15.88 -12.31 -4.80
C VAL A 327 -15.54 -13.17 -6.01
N THR A 328 -15.25 -12.52 -7.15
CA THR A 328 -14.80 -13.17 -8.39
C THR A 328 -13.30 -12.96 -8.67
N GLY A 329 -12.59 -12.35 -7.75
CA GLY A 329 -11.16 -12.10 -7.85
C GLY A 329 -10.79 -10.70 -7.42
N ASN A 330 -9.62 -10.23 -7.89
CA ASN A 330 -9.13 -8.88 -7.62
C ASN A 330 -8.68 -8.18 -8.91
N THR A 331 -8.27 -6.91 -8.81
CA THR A 331 -7.86 -6.13 -9.97
C THR A 331 -6.39 -6.34 -10.38
N GLY A 332 -5.68 -7.24 -9.72
CA GLY A 332 -4.32 -7.63 -10.05
C GLY A 332 -3.26 -6.54 -9.80
N PHE A 333 -2.04 -6.78 -10.26
CA PHE A 333 -0.90 -5.90 -10.04
C PHE A 333 -1.08 -4.49 -10.61
N LYS A 334 -1.91 -4.32 -11.65
CA LYS A 334 -2.15 -3.01 -12.27
C LYS A 334 -2.66 -1.98 -11.26
N ASN A 335 -3.53 -2.41 -10.35
CA ASN A 335 -4.17 -1.55 -9.37
C ASN A 335 -3.74 -1.87 -7.91
N ALA A 336 -2.89 -2.86 -7.70
CA ALA A 336 -2.35 -3.16 -6.39
C ALA A 336 -1.45 -2.02 -5.91
N GLN A 337 -1.55 -1.66 -4.64
CA GLN A 337 -0.67 -0.63 -4.06
C GLN A 337 0.70 -1.21 -3.71
N VAL A 338 0.74 -2.45 -3.26
CA VAL A 338 1.96 -3.15 -2.86
C VAL A 338 2.01 -4.57 -3.39
N THR A 339 3.21 -5.12 -3.35
CA THR A 339 3.52 -6.51 -3.69
C THR A 339 3.66 -7.30 -2.41
N ARG A 340 2.91 -8.38 -2.25
CA ARG A 340 3.20 -9.43 -1.26
C ARG A 340 4.14 -10.44 -1.91
N GLY A 341 5.14 -10.91 -1.15
CA GLY A 341 6.26 -11.66 -1.71
C GLY A 341 7.39 -10.73 -2.16
N GLY A 342 8.55 -11.30 -2.36
CA GLY A 342 9.79 -10.59 -2.69
C GLY A 342 11.00 -11.44 -2.36
N VAL A 343 12.14 -10.83 -2.16
CA VAL A 343 13.33 -11.53 -1.67
C VAL A 343 13.04 -12.10 -0.29
N SER A 344 13.24 -13.43 -0.17
CA SER A 344 13.04 -14.14 1.10
C SER A 344 13.88 -13.52 2.21
N LEU A 345 13.28 -13.25 3.36
CA LEU A 345 13.96 -12.64 4.49
C LEU A 345 15.14 -13.48 5.05
N ASP A 346 15.13 -14.79 4.81
CA ASP A 346 16.25 -15.65 5.16
C ASP A 346 17.52 -15.37 4.35
N GLU A 347 17.40 -14.72 3.20
CA GLU A 347 18.53 -14.35 2.33
C GLU A 347 19.20 -13.04 2.77
N VAL A 348 18.59 -12.29 3.71
CA VAL A 348 19.00 -10.94 4.07
C VAL A 348 19.19 -10.82 5.59
N SER A 349 20.19 -10.07 6.03
CA SER A 349 20.36 -9.75 7.44
C SER A 349 19.37 -8.66 7.89
N PRO A 350 18.59 -8.85 8.95
CA PRO A 350 17.72 -7.82 9.50
C PRO A 350 18.49 -6.64 10.11
N GLU A 351 19.77 -6.86 10.48
CA GLU A 351 20.60 -5.84 11.12
C GLU A 351 21.03 -4.75 10.16
N ASN A 352 21.23 -5.05 8.89
CA ASN A 352 21.82 -4.10 7.94
C ASN A 352 21.33 -4.24 6.51
N TYR A 353 20.39 -5.17 6.23
CA TYR A 353 19.86 -5.49 4.89
C TYR A 353 20.88 -6.08 3.91
N GLU A 354 22.05 -6.52 4.37
CA GLU A 354 23.07 -7.17 3.52
C GLU A 354 22.62 -8.56 3.11
N ALA A 355 22.78 -8.91 1.84
CA ALA A 355 22.54 -10.25 1.35
C ALA A 355 23.54 -11.23 1.96
N LYS A 356 23.07 -12.30 2.63
CA LYS A 356 23.94 -13.26 3.35
C LYS A 356 24.97 -13.95 2.45
N LYS A 357 24.63 -14.17 1.16
CA LYS A 357 25.51 -14.79 0.16
C LYS A 357 26.50 -13.82 -0.47
N TYR A 358 26.27 -12.51 -0.38
CA TYR A 358 27.01 -11.52 -1.16
C TYR A 358 27.37 -10.29 -0.33
N LYS A 359 28.59 -10.25 0.15
CA LYS A 359 29.13 -9.09 0.89
C LYS A 359 29.02 -7.82 0.04
N ASN A 360 28.54 -6.72 0.64
CA ASN A 360 28.31 -5.41 0.02
C ASN A 360 27.19 -5.38 -1.04
N LEU A 361 26.31 -6.39 -1.08
CA LEU A 361 25.03 -6.34 -1.77
C LEU A 361 23.92 -6.16 -0.73
N TYR A 362 23.15 -5.11 -0.85
CA TYR A 362 22.05 -4.80 0.07
C TYR A 362 20.71 -4.83 -0.67
N ILE A 363 19.65 -5.28 0.00
CA ILE A 363 18.31 -5.39 -0.57
C ILE A 363 17.34 -4.71 0.40
N ILE A 364 16.59 -3.70 -0.07
CA ILE A 364 15.77 -2.84 0.79
C ILE A 364 14.39 -2.52 0.19
N GLY A 365 13.51 -2.05 1.07
CA GLY A 365 12.17 -1.60 0.72
C GLY A 365 11.30 -2.73 0.22
N GLU A 366 10.39 -2.44 -0.71
CA GLU A 366 9.40 -3.40 -1.26
C GLU A 366 10.03 -4.54 -2.10
N ALA A 367 11.35 -4.54 -2.30
CA ALA A 367 12.05 -5.69 -2.89
C ALA A 367 12.13 -6.89 -1.92
N LEU A 368 12.01 -6.66 -0.61
CA LEU A 368 11.92 -7.67 0.43
C LEU A 368 10.50 -8.26 0.50
N ASP A 369 10.37 -9.49 0.98
CA ASP A 369 9.08 -10.13 1.27
C ASP A 369 8.43 -9.52 2.52
N ILE A 370 8.07 -8.25 2.42
CA ILE A 370 7.43 -7.47 3.49
C ILE A 370 6.37 -6.57 2.87
N ASP A 371 5.15 -6.72 3.34
CA ASP A 371 4.05 -5.81 3.06
C ASP A 371 3.38 -5.38 4.37
N GLY A 372 2.90 -4.16 4.40
CA GLY A 372 2.18 -3.57 5.51
C GLY A 372 0.74 -3.22 5.13
N ASP A 373 -0.08 -2.97 6.14
CA ASP A 373 -1.47 -2.50 6.01
C ASP A 373 -1.58 -1.22 5.16
N CYS A 374 -2.80 -0.91 4.72
CA CYS A 374 -3.12 0.35 4.06
C CYS A 374 -3.08 1.51 5.07
N GLY A 375 -2.30 2.56 4.78
CA GLY A 375 -2.29 3.71 5.68
C GLY A 375 -0.94 4.34 5.96
N GLY A 376 0.04 4.21 5.06
CA GLY A 376 1.36 4.84 5.18
C GLY A 376 2.48 3.89 5.64
N TYR A 377 2.15 2.70 6.10
CA TYR A 377 3.11 1.73 6.64
C TYR A 377 4.16 1.30 5.61
N ASN A 378 3.74 0.97 4.39
CA ASN A 378 4.66 0.54 3.31
C ASN A 378 5.65 1.63 2.91
N LEU A 379 5.22 2.90 2.83
CA LEU A 379 6.11 4.01 2.57
C LEU A 379 7.04 4.28 3.75
N HIS A 380 6.53 4.20 4.98
CA HIS A 380 7.35 4.31 6.18
C HIS A 380 8.50 3.31 6.16
N PHE A 381 8.20 2.02 5.93
CA PHE A 381 9.22 0.98 5.86
C PHE A 381 10.24 1.25 4.74
N ALA A 382 9.77 1.67 3.56
CA ALA A 382 10.67 2.01 2.45
C ALA A 382 11.62 3.17 2.79
N PHE A 383 11.12 4.23 3.41
CA PHE A 383 11.94 5.36 3.88
C PHE A 383 12.86 4.96 5.02
N GLY A 384 12.36 4.19 5.99
CA GLY A 384 13.12 3.68 7.14
C GLY A 384 14.30 2.82 6.73
N CYS A 385 14.07 1.85 5.82
CA CYS A 385 15.16 1.06 5.24
C CYS A 385 16.20 1.94 4.56
N GLY A 386 15.75 2.92 3.77
CA GLY A 386 16.64 3.83 3.05
C GLY A 386 17.47 4.69 3.98
N TYR A 387 16.85 5.26 5.00
CA TYR A 387 17.55 6.09 6.01
C TYR A 387 18.58 5.27 6.78
N ARG A 388 18.16 4.13 7.32
CA ARG A 388 19.00 3.24 8.12
C ARG A 388 20.19 2.72 7.33
N LEU A 389 19.98 2.19 6.12
CA LEU A 389 21.06 1.73 5.26
C LEU A 389 21.99 2.87 4.86
N GLY A 390 21.45 4.04 4.53
CA GLY A 390 22.25 5.21 4.18
C GLY A 390 23.22 5.59 5.30
N LYS A 391 22.77 5.60 6.56
CA LYS A 391 23.64 5.84 7.73
C LYS A 391 24.72 4.75 7.88
N ILE A 392 24.34 3.48 7.78
CA ILE A 392 25.29 2.35 7.86
C ILE A 392 26.39 2.49 6.80
N LEU A 393 26.04 2.80 5.55
CA LEU A 393 26.99 2.97 4.47
C LEU A 393 27.90 4.18 4.69
N ARG A 394 27.38 5.28 5.19
CA ARG A 394 28.16 6.48 5.53
C ARG A 394 29.20 6.20 6.61
N GLU A 395 28.85 5.48 7.67
CA GLU A 395 29.74 5.12 8.77
C GLU A 395 30.80 4.09 8.37
N LYS A 396 30.44 3.13 7.50
CA LYS A 396 31.35 2.10 6.98
C LYS A 396 32.54 2.71 6.26
N ILE A 397 32.31 3.79 5.53
CA ILE A 397 33.34 4.52 4.79
C ILE A 397 34.31 5.22 5.76
N TYR A 398 33.78 5.79 6.84
CA TYR A 398 34.58 6.47 7.85
C TYR A 398 35.60 5.53 8.52
N LYS A 399 35.17 4.32 8.85
CA LYS A 399 36.02 3.29 9.48
C LYS A 399 37.10 2.72 8.53
N SER A 400 36.83 2.62 7.23
CA SER A 400 37.84 2.17 6.27
C SER A 400 38.95 3.16 5.97
N ASN A 401 38.75 4.44 6.29
CA ASN A 401 39.77 5.50 6.13
C ASN A 401 40.61 5.71 7.39
N LEU A 402 40.26 5.02 8.51
CA LEU A 402 40.98 5.05 9.78
C LEU A 402 41.89 3.83 10.02
N GLN A 403 41.86 2.87 9.11
CA GLN A 403 42.75 1.69 9.04
C GLN A 403 43.74 1.81 7.90
#